data_e9891fa455417c3af6ba6c46a5a0f429
#
_entry.id   e9891fa455417c3af6ba6c46a5a0f429
#
_cell.length_a   1.000
_cell.length_b   1.000
_cell.length_c   1.000
_cell.angle_alpha   90.00
_cell.angle_beta   90.00
_cell.angle_gamma   90.00
#
_symmetry.space_group_name_H-M   'P 1'
#
loop_
_entity.id
_entity.type
_entity.pdbx_description
1 polymer ?
#
loop_
_entity_poly.entity_id
_entity_poly.type
_entity_poly.pdbx_seq_one_letter_code
_entity_poly.pdbx_strand_id
1 'polypeptide(L)'
;MNRAILSQRITSILADLNRLTNALYAMNTTDIQRYPDNYEVLSTDAALRAENIACRLRHLIYSTTSIKKEEYLTSAAVMQGIKVDENDGVLEITLPCLLPKRKQRQSTEYLLDPFTAAMSQYARSRPLPRLQHCVVCFSHVYCQDLPKRQVRDYDNLELKQFLDVAASFILTDDSGLLCDAYNTNELGETDCTRISIT
;
A
#
# COMPACT_ATOMS: atom_id res chain seq x y z
N MET A 1 -6.90 -3.68 30.93
CA MET A 1 -5.51 -3.15 30.89
C MET A 1 -5.38 -2.06 31.97
N ASN A 2 -4.28 -2.04 32.73
CA ASN A 2 -4.04 -1.01 33.76
C ASN A 2 -3.86 0.37 33.06
N ARG A 3 -4.57 1.41 33.58
CA ARG A 3 -4.54 2.78 33.06
C ARG A 3 -3.12 3.36 32.97
N ALA A 4 -2.27 3.03 33.97
CA ALA A 4 -0.88 3.48 33.97
C ALA A 4 -0.06 2.91 32.81
N ILE A 5 -0.23 1.61 32.51
CA ILE A 5 0.43 0.96 31.37
C ILE A 5 -0.05 1.55 30.04
N LEU A 6 -1.36 1.80 29.91
CA LEU A 6 -1.91 2.44 28.71
C LEU A 6 -1.33 3.83 28.53
N SER A 7 -1.33 4.64 29.57
CA SER A 7 -0.76 6.00 29.55
C SER A 7 0.72 6.00 29.14
N GLN A 8 1.52 5.08 29.70
CA GLN A 8 2.93 4.93 29.35
C GLN A 8 3.13 4.58 27.85
N ARG A 9 2.31 3.66 27.31
CA ARG A 9 2.36 3.31 25.89
C ARG A 9 2.02 4.50 24.99
N ILE A 10 0.96 5.25 25.33
CA ILE A 10 0.55 6.45 24.60
C ILE A 10 1.65 7.51 24.65
N THR A 11 2.22 7.77 25.81
CA THR A 11 3.34 8.74 25.99
C THR A 11 4.54 8.36 25.14
N SER A 12 4.87 7.07 25.06
CA SER A 12 5.96 6.60 24.21
C SER A 12 5.65 6.78 22.70
N ILE A 13 4.39 6.59 22.25
CA ILE A 13 3.98 6.86 20.87
C ILE A 13 4.05 8.36 20.57
N LEU A 14 3.63 9.22 21.50
CA LEU A 14 3.76 10.68 21.35
C LEU A 14 5.22 11.13 21.21
N ALA A 15 6.15 10.50 21.95
CA ALA A 15 7.57 10.78 21.80
C ALA A 15 8.09 10.41 20.41
N ASP A 16 7.66 9.27 19.85
CA ASP A 16 8.03 8.87 18.48
C ASP A 16 7.39 9.78 17.42
N LEU A 17 6.14 10.23 17.65
CA LEU A 17 5.47 11.20 16.78
C LEU A 17 6.22 12.54 16.73
N ASN A 18 6.70 13.03 17.87
CA ASN A 18 7.52 14.26 17.90
C ASN A 18 8.82 14.10 17.12
N ARG A 19 9.48 12.91 17.20
CA ARG A 19 10.68 12.62 16.41
C ARG A 19 10.37 12.58 14.91
N LEU A 20 9.25 11.96 14.51
CA LEU A 20 8.78 11.96 13.13
C LEU A 20 8.52 13.39 12.63
N THR A 21 7.83 14.20 13.42
CA THR A 21 7.56 15.60 13.09
C THR A 21 8.86 16.39 12.85
N ASN A 22 9.87 16.20 13.71
CA ASN A 22 11.17 16.86 13.54
C ASN A 22 11.89 16.38 12.26
N ALA A 23 11.81 15.09 11.93
CA ALA A 23 12.38 14.56 10.67
C ALA A 23 11.69 15.18 9.44
N LEU A 24 10.36 15.31 9.45
CA LEU A 24 9.60 15.96 8.38
C LEU A 24 9.94 17.44 8.23
N TYR A 25 10.13 18.18 9.33
CA TYR A 25 10.60 19.57 9.27
C TYR A 25 12.00 19.66 8.67
N ALA A 26 12.92 18.78 9.06
CA ALA A 26 14.25 18.73 8.48
C ALA A 26 14.21 18.45 6.97
N MET A 27 13.36 17.50 6.53
CA MET A 27 13.13 17.21 5.10
C MET A 27 12.61 18.44 4.36
N ASN A 28 11.60 19.11 4.92
CA ASN A 28 10.98 20.28 4.28
C ASN A 28 11.96 21.47 4.09
N THR A 29 13.00 21.54 4.90
CA THR A 29 14.03 22.59 4.82
C THR A 29 15.28 22.14 4.06
N THR A 30 15.41 20.86 3.72
CA THR A 30 16.58 20.33 3.02
C THR A 30 16.39 20.46 1.50
N ASP A 31 17.32 21.15 0.83
CA ASP A 31 17.37 21.22 -0.62
C ASP A 31 17.80 19.84 -1.18
N ILE A 32 16.85 19.14 -1.79
CA ILE A 32 17.07 17.79 -2.36
C ILE A 32 18.10 17.80 -3.51
N GLN A 33 18.22 18.90 -4.25
CA GLN A 33 19.20 18.98 -5.35
C GLN A 33 20.61 19.19 -4.83
N ARG A 34 20.75 19.97 -3.76
CA ARG A 34 22.04 20.28 -3.16
C ARG A 34 22.52 19.21 -2.20
N TYR A 35 21.61 18.55 -1.48
CA TYR A 35 21.91 17.56 -0.44
C TYR A 35 21.10 16.27 -0.59
N PRO A 36 21.23 15.54 -1.74
CA PRO A 36 20.40 14.37 -2.03
C PRO A 36 20.57 13.24 -1.00
N ASP A 37 21.79 12.96 -0.58
CA ASP A 37 22.08 11.88 0.36
C ASP A 37 21.47 12.15 1.75
N ASN A 38 21.57 13.41 2.21
CA ASN A 38 20.95 13.83 3.47
C ASN A 38 19.43 13.73 3.41
N TYR A 39 18.82 14.14 2.27
CA TYR A 39 17.39 14.00 2.08
C TYR A 39 16.95 12.53 2.06
N GLU A 40 17.72 11.63 1.45
CA GLU A 40 17.46 10.19 1.45
C GLU A 40 17.49 9.60 2.86
N VAL A 41 18.48 9.96 3.67
CA VAL A 41 18.58 9.51 5.08
C VAL A 41 17.39 10.01 5.88
N LEU A 42 17.03 11.29 5.78
CA LEU A 42 15.91 11.89 6.50
C LEU A 42 14.57 11.27 6.09
N SER A 43 14.34 11.07 4.78
CA SER A 43 13.11 10.49 4.27
C SER A 43 12.95 9.04 4.68
N THR A 44 14.04 8.27 4.66
CA THR A 44 14.06 6.88 5.12
C THR A 44 13.76 6.79 6.63
N ASP A 45 14.42 7.63 7.45
CA ASP A 45 14.17 7.67 8.90
C ASP A 45 12.71 8.05 9.20
N ALA A 46 12.16 9.06 8.51
CA ALA A 46 10.79 9.46 8.66
C ALA A 46 9.80 8.34 8.31
N ALA A 47 10.01 7.65 7.19
CA ALA A 47 9.17 6.54 6.75
C ALA A 47 9.18 5.38 7.77
N LEU A 48 10.36 4.94 8.23
CA LEU A 48 10.49 3.88 9.22
C LEU A 48 9.84 4.24 10.57
N ARG A 49 9.92 5.49 11.00
CA ARG A 49 9.22 5.98 12.20
C ARG A 49 7.71 5.96 12.02
N ALA A 50 7.20 6.38 10.87
CA ALA A 50 5.78 6.36 10.57
C ALA A 50 5.23 4.92 10.60
N GLU A 51 5.91 3.96 10.00
CA GLU A 51 5.55 2.53 10.03
C GLU A 51 5.55 2.00 11.48
N ASN A 52 6.58 2.30 12.27
CA ASN A 52 6.64 1.88 13.67
C ASN A 52 5.47 2.45 14.48
N ILE A 53 5.15 3.74 14.30
CA ILE A 53 4.01 4.38 14.97
C ILE A 53 2.70 3.72 14.56
N ALA A 54 2.49 3.47 13.26
CA ALA A 54 1.31 2.80 12.73
C ALA A 54 1.15 1.38 13.31
N CYS A 55 2.22 0.59 13.36
CA CYS A 55 2.22 -0.74 13.97
C CYS A 55 1.85 -0.69 15.45
N ARG A 56 2.43 0.24 16.22
CA ARG A 56 2.17 0.39 17.65
C ARG A 56 0.74 0.84 17.95
N LEU A 57 0.18 1.75 17.14
CA LEU A 57 -1.21 2.19 17.22
C LEU A 57 -2.17 1.03 16.88
N ARG A 58 -1.88 0.28 15.83
CA ARG A 58 -2.65 -0.90 15.46
C ARG A 58 -2.68 -1.94 16.58
N HIS A 59 -1.52 -2.23 17.16
CA HIS A 59 -1.43 -3.13 18.32
C HIS A 59 -2.20 -2.60 19.54
N LEU A 60 -2.17 -1.29 19.78
CA LEU A 60 -2.90 -0.65 20.86
C LEU A 60 -4.41 -0.83 20.66
N ILE A 61 -4.94 -0.57 19.47
CA ILE A 61 -6.37 -0.75 19.13
C ILE A 61 -6.80 -2.19 19.39
N TYR A 62 -6.08 -3.18 18.90
CA TYR A 62 -6.44 -4.60 19.08
C TYR A 62 -6.37 -5.06 20.54
N SER A 63 -5.55 -4.40 21.37
CA SER A 63 -5.42 -4.74 22.79
C SER A 63 -6.38 -3.96 23.72
N THR A 64 -7.05 -2.91 23.20
CA THR A 64 -7.87 -2.02 24.05
C THR A 64 -9.31 -1.90 23.59
N THR A 65 -9.65 -2.34 22.40
CA THR A 65 -11.00 -2.25 21.84
C THR A 65 -11.48 -3.62 21.37
N SER A 66 -12.76 -3.73 21.07
CA SER A 66 -13.38 -4.94 20.51
C SER A 66 -13.41 -4.93 18.98
N ILE A 67 -12.73 -3.98 18.31
CA ILE A 67 -12.70 -3.89 16.87
C ILE A 67 -12.07 -5.15 16.25
N LYS A 68 -12.73 -5.73 15.27
CA LYS A 68 -12.20 -6.89 14.55
C LYS A 68 -11.10 -6.45 13.58
N LYS A 69 -10.08 -7.31 13.38
CA LYS A 69 -8.98 -7.05 12.43
C LYS A 69 -9.51 -6.67 11.05
N GLU A 70 -10.53 -7.38 10.58
CA GLU A 70 -11.14 -7.16 9.26
C GLU A 70 -11.78 -5.77 9.13
N GLU A 71 -12.54 -5.33 10.13
CA GLU A 71 -13.17 -4.02 10.17
C GLU A 71 -12.12 -2.89 10.16
N TYR A 72 -11.06 -3.07 10.95
CA TYR A 72 -9.93 -2.13 10.94
C TYR A 72 -9.26 -2.05 9.57
N LEU A 73 -8.97 -3.21 8.94
CA LEU A 73 -8.29 -3.26 7.63
C LEU A 73 -9.15 -2.67 6.51
N THR A 74 -10.46 -2.87 6.55
CA THR A 74 -11.41 -2.23 5.62
C THR A 74 -11.34 -0.70 5.74
N SER A 75 -11.35 -0.18 6.98
CA SER A 75 -11.19 1.26 7.23
C SER A 75 -9.80 1.76 6.81
N ALA A 76 -8.76 0.97 7.02
CA ALA A 76 -7.40 1.29 6.58
C ALA A 76 -7.29 1.37 5.05
N ALA A 77 -7.95 0.46 4.32
CA ALA A 77 -7.99 0.50 2.86
C ALA A 77 -8.58 1.81 2.33
N VAL A 78 -9.71 2.24 2.91
CA VAL A 78 -10.35 3.52 2.56
C VAL A 78 -9.43 4.70 2.87
N MET A 79 -8.80 4.73 4.05
CA MET A 79 -7.89 5.79 4.46
C MET A 79 -6.63 5.86 3.60
N GLN A 80 -6.15 4.72 3.12
CA GLN A 80 -5.02 4.64 2.18
C GLN A 80 -5.41 5.04 0.75
N GLY A 81 -6.70 5.15 0.43
CA GLY A 81 -7.18 5.46 -0.91
C GLY A 81 -7.17 4.26 -1.86
N ILE A 82 -7.20 3.02 -1.34
CA ILE A 82 -7.39 1.83 -2.17
C ILE A 82 -8.82 1.84 -2.71
N LYS A 83 -8.95 1.74 -4.04
CA LYS A 83 -10.25 1.73 -4.73
C LYS A 83 -10.38 0.44 -5.53
N VAL A 84 -11.59 -0.08 -5.59
CA VAL A 84 -11.97 -1.23 -6.43
C VAL A 84 -13.27 -0.87 -7.11
N ASP A 85 -13.22 -0.71 -8.42
CA ASP A 85 -14.35 -0.29 -9.24
C ASP A 85 -14.48 -1.22 -10.46
N GLU A 86 -15.65 -1.30 -11.05
CA GLU A 86 -15.91 -2.04 -12.28
C GLU A 86 -16.59 -1.11 -13.28
N ASN A 87 -15.96 -0.95 -14.44
CA ASN A 87 -16.47 -0.14 -15.53
C ASN A 87 -16.40 -0.94 -16.82
N ASP A 88 -17.54 -1.08 -17.51
CA ASP A 88 -17.64 -1.76 -18.81
C ASP A 88 -17.03 -3.18 -18.84
N GLY A 89 -17.19 -3.93 -17.73
CA GLY A 89 -16.66 -5.30 -17.60
C GLY A 89 -15.17 -5.38 -17.30
N VAL A 90 -14.50 -4.26 -17.05
CA VAL A 90 -13.14 -4.18 -16.57
C VAL A 90 -13.15 -3.92 -15.06
N LEU A 91 -12.55 -4.83 -14.29
CA LEU A 91 -12.31 -4.57 -12.87
C LEU A 91 -11.04 -3.72 -12.72
N GLU A 92 -11.20 -2.53 -12.20
CA GLU A 92 -10.11 -1.59 -11.94
C GLU A 92 -9.81 -1.48 -10.45
N ILE A 93 -8.55 -1.69 -10.07
CA ILE A 93 -8.07 -1.56 -8.71
C ILE A 93 -7.00 -0.47 -8.70
N THR A 94 -7.14 0.53 -7.83
CA THR A 94 -6.13 1.56 -7.62
C THR A 94 -5.49 1.39 -6.25
N LEU A 95 -4.16 1.21 -6.24
CA LEU A 95 -3.34 1.20 -5.03
C LEU A 95 -2.66 2.56 -4.86
N PRO A 96 -2.49 3.06 -3.61
CA PRO A 96 -2.08 4.45 -3.33
C PRO A 96 -0.59 4.74 -3.59
N CYS A 97 0.18 3.75 -4.02
CA CYS A 97 1.62 3.89 -4.25
C CYS A 97 2.10 2.89 -5.30
N LEU A 98 3.33 3.07 -5.73
CA LEU A 98 4.04 2.08 -6.53
C LEU A 98 4.28 0.81 -5.72
N LEU A 99 4.18 -0.36 -6.37
CA LEU A 99 4.43 -1.63 -5.70
C LEU A 99 5.83 -1.66 -5.06
N PRO A 100 5.98 -2.28 -3.89
CA PRO A 100 7.28 -2.39 -3.22
C PRO A 100 8.25 -3.24 -4.04
N LYS A 101 9.54 -3.06 -3.79
CA LYS A 101 10.58 -3.88 -4.43
C LYS A 101 10.52 -5.30 -3.88
N ARG A 102 10.71 -6.28 -4.76
CA ARG A 102 10.69 -7.73 -4.44
C ARG A 102 11.63 -8.13 -3.29
N LYS A 103 12.76 -7.44 -3.15
CA LYS A 103 13.73 -7.67 -2.06
C LYS A 103 13.23 -7.17 -0.69
N GLN A 104 12.18 -6.36 -0.66
CA GLN A 104 11.61 -5.76 0.56
C GLN A 104 10.30 -6.45 0.97
N ARG A 105 10.19 -7.77 0.81
CA ARG A 105 8.97 -8.55 1.08
C ARG A 105 8.35 -8.32 2.46
N GLN A 106 9.15 -7.99 3.46
CA GLN A 106 8.66 -7.71 4.82
C GLN A 106 7.84 -6.41 4.92
N SER A 107 7.90 -5.54 3.90
CA SER A 107 7.17 -4.27 3.89
C SER A 107 5.89 -4.29 3.04
N THR A 108 5.44 -5.45 2.55
CA THR A 108 4.23 -5.55 1.70
C THR A 108 2.93 -5.60 2.50
N GLU A 109 2.96 -6.11 3.73
CA GLU A 109 1.76 -6.33 4.55
C GLU A 109 0.93 -5.06 4.78
N TYR A 110 1.59 -3.90 4.89
CA TYR A 110 0.91 -2.62 5.10
C TYR A 110 -0.03 -2.26 3.93
N LEU A 111 0.25 -2.73 2.72
CA LEU A 111 -0.54 -2.51 1.52
C LEU A 111 -1.38 -3.75 1.16
N LEU A 112 -0.81 -4.95 1.31
CA LEU A 112 -1.43 -6.20 0.92
C LEU A 112 -2.64 -6.56 1.80
N ASP A 113 -2.52 -6.39 3.12
CA ASP A 113 -3.63 -6.65 4.06
C ASP A 113 -4.84 -5.73 3.81
N PRO A 114 -4.68 -4.39 3.70
CA PRO A 114 -5.78 -3.49 3.33
C PRO A 114 -6.32 -3.76 1.92
N PHE A 115 -5.48 -4.11 0.95
CA PHE A 115 -5.92 -4.48 -0.39
C PHE A 115 -6.81 -5.74 -0.35
N THR A 116 -6.40 -6.78 0.37
CA THR A 116 -7.21 -7.98 0.58
C THR A 116 -8.56 -7.66 1.22
N ALA A 117 -8.58 -6.76 2.21
CA ALA A 117 -9.80 -6.31 2.85
C ALA A 117 -10.73 -5.52 1.89
N ALA A 118 -10.15 -4.65 1.05
CA ALA A 118 -10.90 -3.93 0.02
C ALA A 118 -11.56 -4.88 -1.00
N MET A 119 -10.81 -5.87 -1.50
CA MET A 119 -11.32 -6.90 -2.40
C MET A 119 -12.44 -7.73 -1.74
N SER A 120 -12.25 -8.12 -0.47
CA SER A 120 -13.29 -8.84 0.30
C SER A 120 -14.55 -8.01 0.46
N GLN A 121 -14.43 -6.73 0.75
CA GLN A 121 -15.57 -5.82 0.89
C GLN A 121 -16.29 -5.66 -0.45
N TYR A 122 -15.56 -5.45 -1.52
CA TYR A 122 -16.12 -5.33 -2.87
C TYR A 122 -16.88 -6.59 -3.26
N ALA A 123 -16.30 -7.78 -3.10
CA ALA A 123 -16.90 -9.06 -3.41
C ALA A 123 -18.16 -9.39 -2.59
N ARG A 124 -18.30 -8.82 -1.38
CA ARG A 124 -19.53 -8.93 -0.58
C ARG A 124 -20.65 -8.03 -1.09
N SER A 125 -20.30 -6.87 -1.62
CA SER A 125 -21.29 -5.91 -2.14
C SER A 125 -21.71 -6.22 -3.57
N ARG A 126 -20.82 -6.82 -4.35
CA ARG A 126 -21.03 -7.20 -5.76
C ARG A 126 -20.41 -8.57 -6.02
N PRO A 127 -21.23 -9.60 -6.42
CA PRO A 127 -20.70 -10.90 -6.78
C PRO A 127 -19.72 -10.75 -7.95
N LEU A 128 -18.46 -11.12 -7.74
CA LEU A 128 -17.46 -11.13 -8.79
C LEU A 128 -17.58 -12.44 -9.62
N PRO A 129 -17.60 -12.37 -10.95
CA PRO A 129 -17.53 -13.55 -11.78
C PRO A 129 -16.18 -14.25 -11.62
N ARG A 130 -16.17 -15.58 -11.69
CA ARG A 130 -14.93 -16.34 -11.80
C ARG A 130 -14.51 -16.41 -13.26
N LEU A 131 -13.45 -15.70 -13.61
CA LEU A 131 -12.90 -15.65 -14.97
C LEU A 131 -12.04 -16.91 -15.22
N GLN A 132 -12.20 -17.53 -16.41
CA GLN A 132 -11.39 -18.65 -16.84
C GLN A 132 -10.19 -18.21 -17.69
N HIS A 133 -10.37 -17.13 -18.44
CA HIS A 133 -9.32 -16.49 -19.22
C HIS A 133 -9.40 -15.00 -18.95
N CYS A 134 -8.29 -14.40 -18.58
CA CYS A 134 -8.24 -13.00 -18.27
C CYS A 134 -6.88 -12.39 -18.62
N VAL A 135 -6.90 -11.09 -18.78
CA VAL A 135 -5.71 -10.26 -18.91
C VAL A 135 -5.61 -9.37 -17.67
N VAL A 136 -4.50 -9.43 -16.97
CA VAL A 136 -4.19 -8.57 -15.83
C VAL A 136 -3.10 -7.59 -16.22
N CYS A 137 -3.42 -6.31 -16.24
CA CYS A 137 -2.46 -5.25 -16.54
C CYS A 137 -2.12 -4.46 -15.28
N PHE A 138 -0.83 -4.40 -14.92
CA PHE A 138 -0.30 -3.54 -13.88
C PHE A 138 0.25 -2.26 -14.52
N SER A 139 -0.44 -1.14 -14.33
CA SER A 139 0.00 0.18 -14.78
C SER A 139 0.65 0.93 -13.62
N HIS A 140 1.98 1.10 -13.69
CA HIS A 140 2.75 1.85 -12.70
C HIS A 140 2.76 3.33 -13.08
N VAL A 141 2.00 4.13 -12.35
CA VAL A 141 1.88 5.57 -12.58
C VAL A 141 2.93 6.29 -11.76
N TYR A 142 3.77 7.06 -12.43
CA TYR A 142 4.85 7.84 -11.82
C TYR A 142 4.49 9.33 -11.81
N CYS A 143 4.61 9.97 -10.65
CA CYS A 143 4.41 11.41 -10.53
C CYS A 143 5.41 12.16 -11.45
N GLN A 144 4.88 12.98 -12.34
CA GLN A 144 5.70 13.73 -13.31
C GLN A 144 6.47 14.89 -12.68
N ASP A 145 6.01 15.40 -11.53
CA ASP A 145 6.55 16.59 -10.88
C ASP A 145 7.71 16.30 -9.91
N LEU A 146 8.04 15.02 -9.70
CA LEU A 146 9.15 14.64 -8.82
C LEU A 146 10.51 14.92 -9.49
N PRO A 147 11.44 15.60 -8.78
CA PRO A 147 12.70 16.09 -9.35
C PRO A 147 13.68 14.97 -9.78
N LYS A 148 13.63 13.81 -9.11
CA LYS A 148 14.44 12.62 -9.45
C LYS A 148 13.54 11.41 -9.55
N ARG A 149 12.90 11.29 -10.69
CA ARG A 149 12.06 10.14 -10.97
C ARG A 149 12.92 8.95 -11.44
N GLN A 150 12.82 7.85 -10.71
CA GLN A 150 13.40 6.59 -11.12
C GLN A 150 12.26 5.64 -11.52
N VAL A 151 12.13 5.37 -12.81
CA VAL A 151 11.26 4.30 -13.30
C VAL A 151 11.90 2.98 -12.88
N ARG A 152 11.11 2.12 -12.24
CA ARG A 152 11.58 0.84 -11.72
C ARG A 152 11.50 -0.24 -12.78
N ASP A 153 12.47 -1.15 -12.78
CA ASP A 153 12.38 -2.35 -13.61
C ASP A 153 11.31 -3.29 -13.08
N TYR A 154 10.51 -3.87 -13.96
CA TYR A 154 9.37 -4.73 -13.60
C TYR A 154 9.77 -5.98 -12.82
N ASP A 155 10.93 -6.57 -13.11
CA ASP A 155 11.47 -7.75 -12.41
C ASP A 155 11.83 -7.48 -10.96
N ASN A 156 11.99 -6.22 -10.59
CA ASN A 156 12.27 -5.77 -9.23
C ASN A 156 11.01 -5.48 -8.40
N LEU A 157 9.81 -5.49 -9.01
CA LEU A 157 8.56 -5.21 -8.32
C LEU A 157 7.93 -6.49 -7.75
N GLU A 158 7.25 -6.38 -6.60
CA GLU A 158 6.51 -7.49 -5.98
C GLU A 158 5.11 -7.61 -6.59
N LEU A 159 5.05 -8.08 -7.83
CA LEU A 159 3.80 -8.25 -8.57
C LEU A 159 3.02 -9.48 -8.11
N LYS A 160 3.74 -10.58 -7.80
CA LYS A 160 3.11 -11.88 -7.57
C LYS A 160 2.12 -11.86 -6.41
N GLN A 161 2.47 -11.29 -5.28
CA GLN A 161 1.57 -11.27 -4.11
C GLN A 161 0.29 -10.50 -4.39
N PHE A 162 0.36 -9.41 -5.17
CA PHE A 162 -0.81 -8.63 -5.55
C PHE A 162 -1.67 -9.36 -6.58
N LEU A 163 -1.03 -10.06 -7.53
CA LEU A 163 -1.74 -10.94 -8.46
C LEU A 163 -2.44 -12.07 -7.71
N ASP A 164 -1.76 -12.75 -6.79
CA ASP A 164 -2.32 -13.85 -5.99
C ASP A 164 -3.55 -13.39 -5.20
N VAL A 165 -3.51 -12.19 -4.60
CA VAL A 165 -4.70 -11.62 -3.93
C VAL A 165 -5.84 -11.39 -4.93
N ALA A 166 -5.60 -10.69 -6.03
CA ALA A 166 -6.64 -10.45 -7.04
C ALA A 166 -7.20 -11.77 -7.58
N ALA A 167 -6.33 -12.71 -7.94
CA ALA A 167 -6.68 -14.03 -8.44
C ALA A 167 -7.59 -14.80 -7.49
N SER A 168 -7.33 -14.73 -6.18
CA SER A 168 -8.13 -15.44 -5.16
C SER A 168 -9.61 -15.03 -5.17
N PHE A 169 -9.93 -13.82 -5.62
CA PHE A 169 -11.30 -13.30 -5.69
C PHE A 169 -11.99 -13.52 -7.04
N ILE A 170 -11.24 -13.42 -8.15
CA ILE A 170 -11.81 -13.27 -9.49
C ILE A 170 -11.37 -14.31 -10.50
N LEU A 171 -10.26 -15.02 -10.28
CA LEU A 171 -9.79 -16.03 -11.22
C LEU A 171 -10.17 -17.44 -10.78
N THR A 172 -10.29 -18.34 -11.76
CA THR A 172 -10.40 -19.76 -11.48
C THR A 172 -9.04 -20.33 -11.09
N ASP A 173 -7.97 -19.85 -11.74
CA ASP A 173 -6.57 -20.20 -11.51
C ASP A 173 -5.68 -19.09 -12.06
N ASP A 174 -4.52 -18.85 -11.46
CA ASP A 174 -3.51 -17.88 -11.89
C ASP A 174 -2.43 -18.49 -12.80
N SER A 175 -2.70 -19.70 -13.35
CA SER A 175 -1.77 -20.35 -14.26
C SER A 175 -1.59 -19.56 -15.56
N GLY A 176 -0.40 -19.57 -16.14
CA GLY A 176 -0.09 -18.88 -17.38
C GLY A 176 -0.87 -19.35 -18.61
N LEU A 177 -1.73 -20.37 -18.48
CA LEU A 177 -2.68 -20.80 -19.51
C LEU A 177 -4.02 -20.06 -19.40
N LEU A 178 -4.33 -19.47 -18.24
CA LEU A 178 -5.61 -18.85 -17.93
C LEU A 178 -5.49 -17.37 -17.58
N CYS A 179 -4.28 -16.90 -17.30
CA CYS A 179 -4.03 -15.51 -16.91
C CYS A 179 -2.78 -14.97 -17.60
N ASP A 180 -2.99 -13.98 -18.46
CA ASP A 180 -1.91 -13.18 -19.05
C ASP A 180 -1.65 -11.94 -18.17
N ALA A 181 -0.38 -11.72 -17.77
CA ALA A 181 0.00 -10.57 -16.96
C ALA A 181 0.90 -9.62 -17.74
N TYR A 182 0.52 -8.36 -17.79
CA TYR A 182 1.25 -7.28 -18.45
C TYR A 182 1.64 -6.17 -17.47
N ASN A 183 2.71 -5.47 -17.79
CA ASN A 183 3.18 -4.31 -17.03
C ASN A 183 3.35 -3.12 -17.96
N THR A 184 2.88 -1.96 -17.53
CA THR A 184 3.04 -0.69 -18.22
C THR A 184 3.53 0.39 -17.27
N ASN A 185 4.16 1.43 -17.80
CA ASN A 185 4.54 2.63 -17.07
C ASN A 185 3.79 3.83 -17.66
N GLU A 186 3.27 4.66 -16.79
CA GLU A 186 2.55 5.88 -17.14
C GLU A 186 3.09 7.07 -16.34
N LEU A 187 2.85 8.29 -16.86
CA LEU A 187 3.07 9.52 -16.11
C LEU A 187 1.73 10.09 -15.64
N GLY A 188 1.68 10.53 -14.39
CA GLY A 188 0.48 11.10 -13.80
C GLY A 188 0.78 12.15 -12.74
N GLU A 189 -0.25 12.58 -12.03
CA GLU A 189 -0.13 13.59 -10.99
C GLU A 189 0.47 13.05 -9.69
N THR A 190 0.20 11.77 -9.39
CA THR A 190 0.68 11.11 -8.16
C THR A 190 1.16 9.70 -8.45
N ASP A 191 2.11 9.22 -7.65
CA ASP A 191 2.53 7.83 -7.71
C ASP A 191 1.39 6.91 -7.27
N CYS A 192 1.03 5.95 -8.13
CA CYS A 192 0.07 4.90 -7.81
C CYS A 192 0.31 3.66 -8.68
N THR A 193 -0.35 2.55 -8.34
CA THR A 193 -0.43 1.37 -9.20
C THR A 193 -1.89 1.11 -9.52
N ARG A 194 -2.22 1.01 -10.81
CA ARG A 194 -3.53 0.54 -11.27
C ARG A 194 -3.42 -0.90 -11.74
N ILE A 195 -4.40 -1.73 -11.36
CA ILE A 195 -4.51 -3.11 -11.81
C ILE A 195 -5.83 -3.22 -12.53
N SER A 196 -5.78 -3.49 -13.83
CA SER A 196 -6.97 -3.66 -14.68
C SER A 196 -7.10 -5.13 -15.08
N ILE A 197 -8.29 -5.69 -14.95
CA ILE A 197 -8.57 -7.11 -15.21
C ILE A 197 -9.76 -7.21 -16.15
N THR A 198 -9.53 -7.89 -17.29
CA THR A 198 -10.50 -8.09 -18.37
C THR A 198 -10.67 -9.53 -18.74
#